data_faa16df5ed1c1457e312b2ae485e2885
#
_entry.id   faa16df5ed1c1457e312b2ae485e2885
#
_cell.length_a   1.000
_cell.length_b   1.000
_cell.length_c   1.000
_cell.angle_alpha   90.00
_cell.angle_beta   90.00
_cell.angle_gamma   90.00
#
_symmetry.space_group_name_H-M   'P 1'
#
loop_
_entity.id
_entity.type
_entity.pdbx_description
1 polymer ?
#
loop_
_entity_poly.entity_id
_entity_poly.type
_entity_poly.pdbx_seq_one_letter_code
_entity_poly.pdbx_strand_id
1 'polypeptide(L)'
;MEIVHDNRLLLAILAPLLGAGAIMATGKRPNVREACSFVAAVTMFGIVASLIPAVQAGKTLHYTVFNLLPSLGPNHGPLTIALRADALSMIFAVAASFLWILTVFYSAGYMRGLNEHAQTRFATCFALALFGAIGCAFADNLLTLYLFYEIVSVTTYPL
;
A
#
# COMPACT_ATOMS: atom_id res chain seq x y z
N MET A 1 -7.48 6.40 -24.34
CA MET A 1 -6.76 5.87 -23.18
C MET A 1 -7.08 4.39 -23.12
N GLU A 2 -6.10 3.54 -23.27
CA GLU A 2 -6.32 2.09 -23.28
C GLU A 2 -6.36 1.59 -21.82
N ILE A 3 -7.47 0.95 -21.41
CA ILE A 3 -7.61 0.36 -20.09
C ILE A 3 -7.02 -1.05 -20.14
N VAL A 4 -6.00 -1.31 -19.34
CA VAL A 4 -5.32 -2.60 -19.28
C VAL A 4 -5.52 -3.21 -17.89
N HIS A 5 -5.98 -4.45 -17.83
CA HIS A 5 -6.09 -5.19 -16.58
C HIS A 5 -4.71 -5.64 -16.13
N ASP A 6 -4.28 -5.24 -14.91
CA ASP A 6 -2.95 -5.55 -14.40
C ASP A 6 -2.98 -5.97 -12.92
N ASN A 7 -2.57 -7.20 -12.66
CA ASN A 7 -2.54 -7.78 -11.31
C ASN A 7 -1.46 -7.13 -10.42
N ARG A 8 -0.50 -6.42 -10.99
CA ARG A 8 0.56 -5.75 -10.23
C ARG A 8 0.03 -4.65 -9.30
N LEU A 9 -1.13 -4.06 -9.64
CA LEU A 9 -1.82 -3.12 -8.75
C LEU A 9 -2.17 -3.75 -7.40
N LEU A 10 -2.76 -4.95 -7.45
CA LEU A 10 -3.08 -5.69 -6.24
C LEU A 10 -1.81 -6.08 -5.47
N LEU A 11 -0.77 -6.54 -6.16
CA LEU A 11 0.51 -6.90 -5.54
C LEU A 11 1.18 -5.70 -4.86
N ALA A 12 1.12 -4.50 -5.44
CA ALA A 12 1.66 -3.27 -4.85
C ALA A 12 1.00 -2.95 -3.50
N ILE A 13 -0.33 -3.15 -3.41
CA ILE A 13 -1.07 -2.94 -2.17
C ILE A 13 -0.81 -4.07 -1.16
N LEU A 14 -0.73 -5.33 -1.61
CA LEU A 14 -0.52 -6.46 -0.71
C LEU A 14 0.90 -6.51 -0.11
N ALA A 15 1.90 -5.95 -0.78
CA ALA A 15 3.28 -5.96 -0.29
C ALA A 15 3.43 -5.37 1.13
N PRO A 16 2.92 -4.17 1.45
CA PRO A 16 2.97 -3.63 2.82
C PRO A 16 2.10 -4.42 3.80
N LEU A 17 0.97 -4.99 3.36
CA LEU A 17 0.12 -5.83 4.22
C LEU A 17 0.85 -7.12 4.65
N LEU A 18 1.47 -7.82 3.71
CA LEU A 18 2.28 -9.00 4.00
C LEU A 18 3.50 -8.64 4.83
N GLY A 19 4.10 -7.48 4.57
CA GLY A 19 5.17 -6.91 5.37
C GLY A 19 4.75 -6.71 6.83
N ALA A 20 3.58 -6.13 7.08
CA ALA A 20 3.03 -5.95 8.42
C ALA A 20 2.86 -7.30 9.15
N GLY A 21 2.34 -8.33 8.47
CA GLY A 21 2.25 -9.69 9.01
C GLY A 21 3.61 -10.29 9.37
N ALA A 22 4.60 -10.15 8.50
CA ALA A 22 5.96 -10.62 8.75
C ALA A 22 6.62 -9.88 9.93
N ILE A 23 6.43 -8.57 10.05
CA ILE A 23 6.91 -7.74 11.17
C ILE A 23 6.30 -8.23 12.49
N MET A 24 5.00 -8.49 12.54
CA MET A 24 4.34 -9.02 13.73
C MET A 24 4.87 -10.40 14.12
N ALA A 25 5.04 -11.29 13.15
CA ALA A 25 5.55 -12.64 13.39
C ALA A 25 7.00 -12.63 13.92
N THR A 26 7.81 -11.65 13.52
CA THR A 26 9.22 -11.52 13.87
C THR A 26 9.50 -10.53 15.01
N GLY A 27 8.47 -10.05 15.70
CA GLY A 27 8.54 -8.99 16.71
C GLY A 27 9.56 -9.24 17.84
N LYS A 28 9.84 -10.51 18.18
CA LYS A 28 10.81 -10.90 19.21
C LYS A 28 12.29 -10.79 18.76
N ARG A 29 12.55 -10.61 17.46
CA ARG A 29 13.91 -10.56 16.89
C ARG A 29 14.10 -9.23 16.15
N PRO A 30 14.69 -8.19 16.77
CA PRO A 30 14.77 -6.85 16.20
C PRO A 30 15.42 -6.80 14.81
N ASN A 31 16.52 -7.50 14.62
CA ASN A 31 17.23 -7.51 13.34
C ASN A 31 16.38 -8.14 12.20
N VAL A 32 15.66 -9.24 12.51
CA VAL A 32 14.81 -9.91 11.52
C VAL A 32 13.59 -9.04 11.19
N ARG A 33 12.97 -8.41 12.18
CA ARG A 33 11.86 -7.48 12.01
C ARG A 33 12.23 -6.32 11.09
N GLU A 34 13.38 -5.68 11.32
CA GLU A 34 13.85 -4.58 10.48
C GLU A 34 14.17 -5.05 9.06
N ALA A 35 14.77 -6.24 8.91
CA ALA A 35 14.99 -6.84 7.60
C ALA A 35 13.66 -7.11 6.88
N CYS A 36 12.62 -7.61 7.56
CA CYS A 36 11.28 -7.79 6.99
C CYS A 36 10.67 -6.46 6.53
N SER A 37 10.79 -5.40 7.35
CA SER A 37 10.31 -4.06 6.98
C SER A 37 11.02 -3.54 5.74
N PHE A 38 12.34 -3.70 5.67
CA PHE A 38 13.14 -3.27 4.54
C PHE A 38 12.80 -4.04 3.26
N VAL A 39 12.72 -5.37 3.35
CA VAL A 39 12.35 -6.22 2.20
C VAL A 39 10.95 -5.85 1.68
N ALA A 40 9.98 -5.64 2.58
CA ALA A 40 8.63 -5.21 2.19
C ALA A 40 8.65 -3.85 1.47
N ALA A 41 9.41 -2.87 1.98
CA ALA A 41 9.53 -1.55 1.39
C ALA A 41 10.16 -1.61 -0.02
N VAL A 42 11.27 -2.34 -0.17
CA VAL A 42 11.95 -2.51 -1.46
C VAL A 42 11.08 -3.28 -2.45
N THR A 43 10.37 -4.32 -2.01
CA THR A 43 9.44 -5.10 -2.85
C THR A 43 8.32 -4.22 -3.36
N MET A 44 7.68 -3.43 -2.49
CA MET A 44 6.63 -2.50 -2.87
C MET A 44 7.14 -1.48 -3.88
N PHE A 45 8.30 -0.84 -3.61
CA PHE A 45 8.90 0.11 -4.54
C PHE A 45 9.21 -0.52 -5.89
N GLY A 46 9.77 -1.74 -5.92
CA GLY A 46 10.06 -2.48 -7.16
C GLY A 46 8.80 -2.76 -7.98
N ILE A 47 7.70 -3.18 -7.33
CA ILE A 47 6.42 -3.41 -8.00
C ILE A 47 5.87 -2.10 -8.57
N VAL A 48 5.83 -1.03 -7.77
CA VAL A 48 5.36 0.29 -8.21
C VAL A 48 6.22 0.81 -9.36
N ALA A 49 7.54 0.71 -9.28
CA ALA A 49 8.44 1.10 -10.37
C ALA A 49 8.18 0.32 -11.66
N SER A 50 7.81 -0.95 -11.57
CA SER A 50 7.47 -1.78 -12.74
C SER A 50 6.20 -1.35 -13.47
N LEU A 51 5.34 -0.54 -12.84
CA LEU A 51 4.11 0.02 -13.46
C LEU A 51 4.39 1.30 -14.26
N ILE A 52 5.50 2.00 -13.97
CA ILE A 52 5.84 3.28 -14.60
C ILE A 52 5.82 3.23 -16.13
N PRO A 53 6.48 2.24 -16.81
CA PRO A 53 6.50 2.22 -18.27
C PRO A 53 5.12 2.11 -18.91
N ALA A 54 4.20 1.36 -18.28
CA ALA A 54 2.83 1.20 -18.78
C ALA A 54 2.05 2.52 -18.71
N VAL A 55 2.17 3.25 -17.60
CA VAL A 55 1.48 4.54 -17.42
C VAL A 55 2.12 5.63 -18.29
N GLN A 56 3.44 5.63 -18.47
CA GLN A 56 4.13 6.54 -19.40
C GLN A 56 3.72 6.31 -20.87
N ALA A 57 3.37 5.07 -21.22
CA ALA A 57 2.81 4.75 -22.54
C ALA A 57 1.35 5.22 -22.73
N GLY A 58 0.80 5.99 -21.79
CA GLY A 58 -0.57 6.52 -21.84
C GLY A 58 -1.66 5.49 -21.51
N LYS A 59 -1.28 4.33 -20.93
CA LYS A 59 -2.23 3.30 -20.49
C LYS A 59 -2.72 3.61 -19.08
N THR A 60 -4.02 3.40 -18.85
CA THR A 60 -4.60 3.38 -17.49
C THR A 60 -4.72 1.94 -17.05
N LEU A 61 -4.08 1.62 -15.93
CA LEU A 61 -4.14 0.28 -15.39
C LEU A 61 -5.35 0.16 -14.46
N HIS A 62 -6.08 -0.94 -14.60
CA HIS A 62 -7.29 -1.20 -13.82
C HIS A 62 -7.29 -2.62 -13.27
N TYR A 63 -7.77 -2.79 -12.04
CA TYR A 63 -7.94 -4.08 -11.40
C TYR A 63 -9.19 -4.09 -10.52
N THR A 64 -10.15 -4.98 -10.80
CA THR A 64 -11.32 -5.20 -9.95
C THR A 64 -11.00 -6.27 -8.91
N VAL A 65 -11.02 -5.89 -7.64
CA VAL A 65 -10.73 -6.81 -6.52
C VAL A 65 -11.96 -7.65 -6.22
N PHE A 66 -13.12 -7.02 -6.10
CA PHE A 66 -14.36 -7.70 -5.71
C PHE A 66 -15.59 -6.97 -6.24
N ASN A 67 -16.58 -7.75 -6.72
CA ASN A 67 -17.90 -7.26 -7.10
C ASN A 67 -18.87 -7.46 -5.94
N LEU A 68 -19.24 -6.38 -5.25
CA LEU A 68 -20.19 -6.44 -4.13
C LEU A 68 -21.62 -6.66 -4.61
N LEU A 69 -22.04 -5.88 -5.62
CA LEU A 69 -23.36 -5.97 -6.22
C LEU A 69 -23.23 -5.83 -7.74
N PRO A 70 -23.72 -6.80 -8.51
CA PRO A 70 -23.60 -6.78 -9.97
C PRO A 70 -24.43 -5.67 -10.63
N SER A 71 -25.51 -5.20 -9.99
CA SER A 71 -26.31 -4.06 -10.45
C SER A 71 -27.18 -3.54 -9.31
N LEU A 72 -27.22 -2.22 -9.13
CA LEU A 72 -28.11 -1.53 -8.18
C LEU A 72 -29.43 -1.07 -8.84
N GLY A 73 -29.65 -1.40 -10.11
CA GLY A 73 -30.83 -1.00 -10.90
C GLY A 73 -30.48 -0.62 -12.34
N PRO A 74 -31.47 -0.32 -13.18
CA PRO A 74 -31.27 -0.10 -14.62
C PRO A 74 -30.36 1.09 -14.98
N ASN A 75 -30.14 2.01 -14.04
CA ASN A 75 -29.34 3.22 -14.25
C ASN A 75 -28.06 3.29 -13.38
N HIS A 76 -27.76 2.24 -12.61
CA HIS A 76 -26.60 2.21 -11.73
C HIS A 76 -25.66 1.08 -12.12
N GLY A 77 -24.37 1.39 -12.28
CA GLY A 77 -23.32 0.40 -12.52
C GLY A 77 -23.10 -0.53 -11.34
N PRO A 78 -22.28 -1.58 -11.50
CA PRO A 78 -21.96 -2.51 -10.43
C PRO A 78 -21.22 -1.79 -9.31
N LEU A 79 -21.54 -2.14 -8.06
CA LEU A 79 -20.78 -1.69 -6.90
C LEU A 79 -19.55 -2.60 -6.73
N THR A 80 -18.37 -2.07 -7.00
CA THR A 80 -17.13 -2.85 -7.01
C THR A 80 -16.08 -2.23 -6.10
N ILE A 81 -15.21 -3.06 -5.53
CA ILE A 81 -13.92 -2.62 -5.01
C ILE A 81 -12.94 -2.73 -6.17
N ALA A 82 -12.50 -1.59 -6.69
CA ALA A 82 -11.66 -1.53 -7.88
C ALA A 82 -10.50 -0.54 -7.69
N LEU A 83 -9.40 -0.87 -8.34
CA LEU A 83 -8.13 -0.12 -8.30
C LEU A 83 -7.84 0.40 -9.70
N ARG A 84 -7.32 1.63 -9.76
CA ARG A 84 -6.88 2.28 -10.98
C ARG A 84 -5.55 2.99 -10.76
N ALA A 85 -4.61 2.79 -11.67
CA ALA A 85 -3.40 3.59 -11.70
C ALA A 85 -3.38 4.50 -12.93
N ASP A 86 -3.26 5.77 -12.66
CA ASP A 86 -3.03 6.85 -13.62
C ASP A 86 -1.75 7.62 -13.29
N ALA A 87 -1.43 8.65 -14.05
CA ALA A 87 -0.20 9.43 -13.84
C ALA A 87 -0.13 10.07 -12.45
N LEU A 88 -1.27 10.53 -11.91
CA LEU A 88 -1.32 11.19 -10.60
C LEU A 88 -1.10 10.19 -9.47
N SER A 89 -1.82 9.07 -9.50
CA SER A 89 -1.68 8.01 -8.50
C SER A 89 -0.28 7.40 -8.50
N MET A 90 0.35 7.30 -9.67
CA MET A 90 1.73 6.80 -9.79
C MET A 90 2.76 7.74 -9.18
N ILE A 91 2.62 9.07 -9.35
CA ILE A 91 3.53 10.04 -8.69
C ILE A 91 3.49 9.85 -7.17
N PHE A 92 2.29 9.75 -6.61
CA PHE A 92 2.11 9.51 -5.18
C PHE A 92 2.69 8.16 -4.74
N ALA A 93 2.38 7.08 -5.48
CA ALA A 93 2.82 5.73 -5.13
C ALA A 93 4.34 5.58 -5.17
N VAL A 94 5.01 6.16 -6.17
CA VAL A 94 6.48 6.17 -6.29
C VAL A 94 7.10 6.94 -5.13
N ALA A 95 6.60 8.15 -4.85
CA ALA A 95 7.12 8.97 -3.75
C ALA A 95 6.93 8.27 -2.39
N ALA A 96 5.73 7.76 -2.10
CA ALA A 96 5.42 7.10 -0.84
C ALA A 96 6.25 5.82 -0.63
N SER A 97 6.39 4.98 -1.67
CA SER A 97 7.18 3.75 -1.59
C SER A 97 8.68 4.02 -1.43
N PHE A 98 9.20 5.03 -2.09
CA PHE A 98 10.60 5.45 -1.91
C PHE A 98 10.85 6.01 -0.51
N LEU A 99 9.99 6.90 -0.03
CA LEU A 99 10.09 7.47 1.31
C LEU A 99 9.97 6.38 2.39
N TRP A 100 9.21 5.33 2.16
CA TRP A 100 9.14 4.21 3.10
C TRP A 100 10.50 3.52 3.30
N ILE A 101 11.26 3.31 2.22
CA ILE A 101 12.62 2.75 2.33
C ILE A 101 13.49 3.63 3.24
N LEU A 102 13.46 4.95 3.03
CA LEU A 102 14.22 5.89 3.86
C LEU A 102 13.75 5.89 5.32
N THR A 103 12.43 5.82 5.53
CA THR A 103 11.84 5.79 6.87
C THR A 103 12.23 4.53 7.64
N VAL A 104 12.32 3.37 6.98
CA VAL A 104 12.75 2.12 7.62
C VAL A 104 14.19 2.26 8.15
N PHE A 105 15.11 2.82 7.35
CA PHE A 105 16.48 3.07 7.80
C PHE A 105 16.56 4.05 8.96
N TYR A 106 15.85 5.18 8.82
CA TYR A 106 15.85 6.22 9.85
C TYR A 106 15.25 5.70 11.17
N SER A 107 14.08 5.07 11.09
CA SER A 107 13.37 4.59 12.29
C SER A 107 14.12 3.48 13.02
N ALA A 108 14.81 2.58 12.28
CA ALA A 108 15.63 1.54 12.89
C ALA A 108 16.78 2.13 13.74
N GLY A 109 17.50 3.11 13.22
CA GLY A 109 18.56 3.80 13.95
C GLY A 109 18.03 4.63 15.13
N TYR A 110 16.98 5.39 14.91
CA TYR A 110 16.37 6.26 15.90
C TYR A 110 15.81 5.49 17.09
N MET A 111 15.00 4.47 16.82
CA MET A 111 14.34 3.67 17.87
C MET A 111 15.33 2.84 18.69
N ARG A 112 16.41 2.37 18.07
CA ARG A 112 17.49 1.68 18.80
C ARG A 112 18.27 2.63 19.71
N GLY A 113 18.56 3.85 19.23
CA GLY A 113 19.27 4.86 19.99
C GLY A 113 18.51 5.32 21.24
N LEU A 114 17.17 5.35 21.18
CA LEU A 114 16.31 5.75 22.30
C LEU A 114 15.82 4.58 23.17
N ASN A 115 16.15 3.33 22.84
CA ASN A 115 15.65 2.13 23.53
C ASN A 115 14.11 2.07 23.61
N GLU A 116 13.41 2.48 22.56
CA GLU A 116 11.96 2.50 22.54
C GLU A 116 11.32 1.11 22.65
N HIS A 117 10.30 0.97 23.49
CA HIS A 117 9.71 -0.34 23.81
C HIS A 117 8.69 -0.83 22.79
N ALA A 118 8.05 0.05 22.00
CA ALA A 118 6.95 -0.27 21.10
C ALA A 118 7.34 -0.38 19.62
N GLN A 119 8.59 -0.70 19.32
CA GLN A 119 9.15 -0.71 17.96
C GLN A 119 8.38 -1.60 16.98
N THR A 120 7.93 -2.79 17.44
CA THR A 120 7.15 -3.72 16.58
C THR A 120 5.80 -3.12 16.23
N ARG A 121 5.11 -2.52 17.21
CA ARG A 121 3.82 -1.86 16.98
C ARG A 121 3.96 -0.71 15.99
N PHE A 122 4.95 0.14 16.18
CA PHE A 122 5.24 1.24 15.26
C PHE A 122 5.46 0.74 13.82
N ALA A 123 6.38 -0.21 13.61
CA ALA A 123 6.70 -0.73 12.29
C ALA A 123 5.48 -1.40 11.61
N THR A 124 4.68 -2.14 12.39
CA THR A 124 3.46 -2.79 11.88
C THR A 124 2.40 -1.76 11.48
N CYS A 125 2.11 -0.79 12.37
CA CYS A 125 1.11 0.24 12.09
C CYS A 125 1.54 1.12 10.92
N PHE A 126 2.83 1.41 10.80
CA PHE A 126 3.38 2.16 9.66
C PHE A 126 3.21 1.40 8.34
N ALA A 127 3.49 0.10 8.30
CA ALA A 127 3.27 -0.74 7.12
C ALA A 127 1.77 -0.83 6.74
N LEU A 128 0.88 -0.94 7.74
CA LEU A 128 -0.57 -0.93 7.51
C LEU A 128 -1.08 0.44 7.05
N ALA A 129 -0.53 1.53 7.56
CA ALA A 129 -0.85 2.88 7.09
C ALA A 129 -0.47 3.05 5.62
N LEU A 130 0.68 2.50 5.19
CA LEU A 130 1.07 2.51 3.78
C LEU A 130 0.19 1.62 2.90
N PHE A 131 -0.23 0.45 3.40
CA PHE A 131 -1.24 -0.37 2.74
C PHE A 131 -2.50 0.47 2.44
N GLY A 132 -3.01 1.19 3.44
CA GLY A 132 -4.16 2.07 3.28
C GLY A 132 -3.88 3.25 2.34
N ALA A 133 -2.75 3.94 2.49
CA ALA A 133 -2.40 5.11 1.67
C ALA A 133 -2.24 4.78 0.19
N ILE A 134 -1.58 3.67 -0.15
CA ILE A 134 -1.46 3.20 -1.54
C ILE A 134 -2.81 2.73 -2.07
N GLY A 135 -3.62 2.09 -1.22
CA GLY A 135 -4.99 1.72 -1.57
C GLY A 135 -5.86 2.95 -1.90
N CYS A 136 -5.75 4.04 -1.12
CA CYS A 136 -6.40 5.32 -1.42
C CYS A 136 -5.91 5.90 -2.76
N ALA A 137 -4.60 5.89 -3.00
CA ALA A 137 -4.00 6.43 -4.22
C ALA A 137 -4.47 5.70 -5.48
N PHE A 138 -4.69 4.38 -5.37
CA PHE A 138 -5.17 3.54 -6.46
C PHE A 138 -6.69 3.32 -6.47
N ALA A 139 -7.45 3.96 -5.58
CA ALA A 139 -8.89 3.76 -5.55
C ALA A 139 -9.56 4.27 -6.83
N ASP A 140 -10.35 3.42 -7.49
CA ASP A 140 -11.09 3.78 -8.72
C ASP A 140 -12.45 4.43 -8.41
N ASN A 141 -13.00 4.22 -7.22
CA ASN A 141 -14.30 4.75 -6.81
C ASN A 141 -14.31 5.17 -5.34
N LEU A 142 -15.34 5.96 -4.97
CA LEU A 142 -15.49 6.50 -3.62
C LEU A 142 -15.60 5.43 -2.53
N LEU A 143 -16.22 4.28 -2.83
CA LEU A 143 -16.33 3.19 -1.87
C LEU A 143 -14.95 2.61 -1.55
N THR A 144 -14.16 2.32 -2.59
CA THR A 144 -12.79 1.82 -2.43
C THR A 144 -11.93 2.83 -1.68
N LEU A 145 -12.03 4.12 -2.04
CA LEU A 145 -11.34 5.21 -1.35
C LEU A 145 -11.71 5.26 0.14
N TYR A 146 -13.00 5.21 0.45
CA TYR A 146 -13.48 5.25 1.83
C TYR A 146 -12.95 4.08 2.66
N LEU A 147 -12.99 2.86 2.13
CA LEU A 147 -12.51 1.68 2.83
C LEU A 147 -11.01 1.79 3.19
N PHE A 148 -10.18 2.20 2.23
CA PHE A 148 -8.75 2.37 2.48
C PHE A 148 -8.45 3.57 3.38
N TYR A 149 -9.23 4.65 3.28
CA TYR A 149 -9.13 5.80 4.18
C TYR A 149 -9.41 5.42 5.64
N GLU A 150 -10.43 4.59 5.90
CA GLU A 150 -10.71 4.08 7.25
C GLU A 150 -9.54 3.25 7.79
N ILE A 151 -8.90 2.44 6.94
CA ILE A 151 -7.71 1.69 7.34
C ILE A 151 -6.58 2.63 7.74
N VAL A 152 -6.32 3.71 6.99
CA VAL A 152 -5.32 4.71 7.35
C VAL A 152 -5.66 5.34 8.71
N SER A 153 -6.91 5.76 8.93
CA SER A 153 -7.36 6.38 10.17
C SER A 153 -7.13 5.48 11.39
N VAL A 154 -7.53 4.20 11.28
CA VAL A 154 -7.38 3.24 12.38
C VAL A 154 -5.91 2.89 12.65
N THR A 155 -5.09 2.78 11.62
CA THR A 155 -3.69 2.36 11.76
C THR A 155 -2.77 3.48 12.18
N THR A 156 -3.11 4.73 11.91
CA THR A 156 -2.32 5.90 12.34
C THR A 156 -2.59 6.28 13.81
N TYR A 157 -3.73 5.91 14.37
CA TYR A 157 -4.06 6.22 15.76
C TYR A 157 -3.05 5.67 16.80
N PRO A 158 -2.55 4.39 16.70
CA PRO A 158 -1.57 3.85 17.64
C PRO A 158 -0.10 4.14 17.29
N LEU A 159 0.18 4.93 16.25
CA LEU A 159 1.50 5.37 15.82
C LEU A 159 2.03 6.50 16.71
#